data_f4a1fc425a13f53ba0de690662a9f2c8
#
_entry.id   f4a1fc425a13f53ba0de690662a9f2c8
#
_cell.length_a   1.000
_cell.length_b   1.000
_cell.length_c   1.000
_cell.angle_alpha   90.00
_cell.angle_beta   90.00
_cell.angle_gamma   90.00
#
_symmetry.space_group_name_H-M   'P 1'
#
loop_
_entity.id
_entity.type
_entity.pdbx_description
1 polymer ?
#
loop_
_entity_poly.entity_id
_entity_poly.type
_entity_poly.pdbx_seq_one_letter_code
_entity_poly.pdbx_strand_id
1 'polypeptide(L)'
;MNNWIFLSKEGKDEYINMFGMGSGGRIINTDDFNYRDSEDPIVLRGILKHKIMKKCWLDGRDFYFMDTGYMGNMRGPLNPMGWKYYHRIVKNDLQHTELIKRPDDRFRKLAIPIHHWKKGGRKILIAKPDEKPMKFYGLELKDWLQETVDTIKKYTDRPVEIRERVKSRLERTVNSTLKEALDD
;
A
#
# COMPACT_ATOMS: atom_id res chain seq x y z
N MET A 1 -5.39 21.67 -19.28
CA MET A 1 -4.31 21.32 -18.36
C MET A 1 -4.94 20.90 -17.05
N ASN A 2 -4.40 19.87 -16.43
CA ASN A 2 -4.88 19.38 -15.16
C ASN A 2 -4.21 20.22 -14.04
N ASN A 3 -4.98 20.66 -13.07
CA ASN A 3 -4.50 21.50 -11.96
C ASN A 3 -3.90 20.68 -10.80
N TRP A 4 -3.64 19.40 -10.99
CA TRP A 4 -3.12 18.54 -9.92
C TRP A 4 -1.72 18.97 -9.45
N ILE A 5 -1.51 18.89 -8.14
CA ILE A 5 -0.24 19.23 -7.49
C ILE A 5 0.50 17.93 -7.15
N PHE A 6 1.67 17.74 -7.71
CA PHE A 6 2.53 16.59 -7.51
C PHE A 6 3.63 16.92 -6.50
N LEU A 7 3.62 16.28 -5.33
CA LEU A 7 4.59 16.55 -4.26
C LEU A 7 5.81 15.64 -4.37
N SER A 8 6.92 16.21 -4.82
CA SER A 8 8.20 15.53 -4.95
C SER A 8 9.25 16.19 -4.07
N LYS A 9 9.82 15.47 -3.11
CA LYS A 9 10.86 16.03 -2.24
C LYS A 9 12.13 16.31 -3.05
N GLU A 10 12.57 17.57 -3.09
CA GLU A 10 13.73 18.02 -3.86
C GLU A 10 13.71 17.57 -5.34
N GLY A 11 12.52 17.32 -5.91
CA GLY A 11 12.43 16.81 -7.28
C GLY A 11 12.99 15.40 -7.50
N LYS A 12 13.31 14.66 -6.43
CA LYS A 12 13.99 13.36 -6.51
C LYS A 12 13.05 12.16 -6.67
N ASP A 13 11.72 12.35 -6.57
CA ASP A 13 10.79 11.26 -6.78
C ASP A 13 10.47 11.11 -8.28
N GLU A 14 11.24 10.25 -8.94
CA GLU A 14 11.17 9.99 -10.37
C GLU A 14 9.73 9.64 -10.83
N TYR A 15 8.99 8.85 -10.04
CA TYR A 15 7.64 8.40 -10.43
C TYR A 15 6.61 9.51 -10.33
N ILE A 16 6.70 10.33 -9.29
CA ILE A 16 5.87 11.53 -9.14
C ILE A 16 6.16 12.49 -10.28
N ASN A 17 7.43 12.71 -10.60
CA ASN A 17 7.82 13.61 -11.68
C ASN A 17 7.31 13.12 -13.04
N MET A 18 7.52 11.85 -13.37
CA MET A 18 7.03 11.26 -14.63
C MET A 18 5.50 11.34 -14.74
N PHE A 19 4.79 11.08 -13.65
CA PHE A 19 3.33 11.17 -13.66
C PHE A 19 2.87 12.62 -13.78
N GLY A 20 3.50 13.54 -13.05
CA GLY A 20 3.22 14.97 -13.13
C GLY A 20 3.42 15.53 -14.54
N MET A 21 4.57 15.22 -15.15
CA MET A 21 4.88 15.63 -16.53
C MET A 21 3.90 15.04 -17.54
N GLY A 22 3.60 13.72 -17.43
CA GLY A 22 2.69 13.04 -18.35
C GLY A 22 1.24 13.49 -18.25
N SER A 23 0.80 13.99 -17.08
CA SER A 23 -0.56 14.49 -16.85
C SER A 23 -0.70 15.99 -17.05
N GLY A 24 0.40 16.74 -17.23
CA GLY A 24 0.40 18.21 -17.31
C GLY A 24 0.10 18.90 -15.99
N GLY A 25 0.35 18.24 -14.86
CA GLY A 25 0.19 18.81 -13.52
C GLY A 25 1.42 19.57 -13.04
N ARG A 26 1.26 20.31 -11.92
CA ARG A 26 2.35 21.11 -11.32
C ARG A 26 3.18 20.25 -10.37
N ILE A 27 4.49 20.20 -10.57
CA ILE A 27 5.40 19.51 -9.64
C ILE A 27 5.95 20.53 -8.65
N ILE A 28 5.73 20.30 -7.37
CA ILE A 28 6.13 21.20 -6.28
C ILE A 28 7.02 20.42 -5.31
N ASN A 29 8.09 21.04 -4.83
CA ASN A 29 8.88 20.48 -3.75
C ASN A 29 8.00 20.37 -2.49
N THR A 30 8.04 19.20 -1.86
CA THR A 30 7.21 18.95 -0.67
C THR A 30 7.47 19.94 0.46
N ASP A 31 8.71 20.42 0.60
CA ASP A 31 9.09 21.34 1.68
C ASP A 31 8.60 22.79 1.41
N ASP A 32 8.36 23.14 0.14
CA ASP A 32 7.83 24.44 -0.28
C ASP A 32 6.29 24.45 -0.39
N PHE A 33 5.66 23.28 -0.21
CA PHE A 33 4.21 23.15 -0.36
C PHE A 33 3.45 23.73 0.81
N ASN A 34 2.67 24.77 0.55
CA ASN A 34 1.71 25.29 1.51
C ASN A 34 0.30 24.77 1.18
N TYR A 35 -0.29 24.06 2.11
CA TYR A 35 -1.60 23.42 1.94
C TYR A 35 -2.73 24.40 1.62
N ARG A 36 -2.61 25.67 2.06
CA ARG A 36 -3.64 26.71 1.92
C ARG A 36 -3.61 27.47 0.60
N ASP A 37 -2.54 27.32 -0.19
CA ASP A 37 -2.35 28.11 -1.42
C ASP A 37 -3.27 27.67 -2.56
N SER A 38 -3.88 26.51 -2.48
CA SER A 38 -4.77 25.97 -3.50
C SER A 38 -5.62 24.84 -2.94
N GLU A 39 -6.80 24.64 -3.51
CA GLU A 39 -7.69 23.48 -3.26
C GLU A 39 -7.51 22.37 -4.30
N ASP A 40 -6.58 22.53 -5.23
CA ASP A 40 -6.31 21.56 -6.28
C ASP A 40 -5.97 20.18 -5.71
N PRO A 41 -6.34 19.07 -6.37
CA PRO A 41 -6.00 17.73 -5.95
C PRO A 41 -4.50 17.52 -5.77
N ILE A 42 -4.11 16.78 -4.74
CA ILE A 42 -2.72 16.53 -4.40
C ILE A 42 -2.35 15.09 -4.78
N VAL A 43 -1.23 14.90 -5.47
CA VAL A 43 -0.65 13.59 -5.78
C VAL A 43 0.64 13.43 -4.98
N LEU A 44 0.76 12.33 -4.24
CA LEU A 44 1.93 12.07 -3.43
C LEU A 44 2.24 10.57 -3.37
N ARG A 45 3.50 10.23 -3.14
CA ARG A 45 3.97 8.87 -3.10
C ARG A 45 4.53 8.50 -1.74
N GLY A 46 4.13 7.32 -1.29
CA GLY A 46 4.59 6.74 -0.03
C GLY A 46 3.92 7.31 1.21
N ILE A 47 3.84 6.50 2.24
CA ILE A 47 3.13 6.79 3.49
C ILE A 47 3.83 7.83 4.38
N LEU A 48 5.06 8.24 4.08
CA LEU A 48 5.79 9.23 4.90
C LEU A 48 5.08 10.58 4.95
N LYS A 49 4.26 10.90 3.97
CA LYS A 49 3.45 12.13 3.88
C LYS A 49 2.04 11.96 4.44
N HIS A 50 1.82 10.97 5.31
CA HIS A 50 0.49 10.63 5.84
C HIS A 50 -0.23 11.82 6.51
N LYS A 51 0.49 12.79 7.09
CA LYS A 51 -0.11 13.98 7.70
C LYS A 51 -0.83 14.84 6.67
N ILE A 52 -0.24 15.02 5.47
CA ILE A 52 -0.87 15.77 4.37
C ILE A 52 -2.10 15.02 3.88
N MET A 53 -1.98 13.71 3.64
CA MET A 53 -3.10 12.86 3.22
C MET A 53 -4.25 12.88 4.22
N LYS A 54 -3.93 12.71 5.52
CA LYS A 54 -4.94 12.77 6.59
C LYS A 54 -5.66 14.12 6.62
N LYS A 55 -4.91 15.22 6.44
CA LYS A 55 -5.51 16.54 6.37
C LYS A 55 -6.44 16.66 5.16
N CYS A 56 -6.03 16.21 3.97
CA CYS A 56 -6.89 16.18 2.79
C CYS A 56 -8.18 15.38 3.06
N TRP A 57 -8.04 14.20 3.64
CA TRP A 57 -9.18 13.32 3.96
C TRP A 57 -10.18 13.97 4.92
N LEU A 58 -9.69 14.65 5.97
CA LEU A 58 -10.53 15.35 6.93
C LEU A 58 -11.21 16.59 6.34
N ASP A 59 -10.51 17.33 5.46
CA ASP A 59 -11.01 18.56 4.85
C ASP A 59 -11.87 18.29 3.58
N GLY A 60 -12.00 17.02 3.16
CA GLY A 60 -12.70 16.65 1.92
C GLY A 60 -11.97 17.06 0.63
N ARG A 61 -10.68 17.40 0.71
CA ARG A 61 -9.84 17.72 -0.44
C ARG A 61 -9.39 16.44 -1.14
N ASP A 62 -9.55 16.39 -2.46
CA ASP A 62 -9.09 15.24 -3.25
C ASP A 62 -7.58 15.05 -3.15
N PHE A 63 -7.16 13.82 -2.91
CA PHE A 63 -5.77 13.40 -3.01
C PHE A 63 -5.63 12.06 -3.71
N TYR A 64 -4.46 11.84 -4.32
CA TYR A 64 -4.09 10.58 -4.94
C TYR A 64 -2.85 10.03 -4.26
N PHE A 65 -3.00 8.87 -3.64
CA PHE A 65 -1.91 8.14 -3.03
C PHE A 65 -1.29 7.18 -4.03
N MET A 66 -0.01 7.35 -4.30
CA MET A 66 0.77 6.48 -5.16
C MET A 66 1.73 5.62 -4.33
N ASP A 67 1.74 4.33 -4.58
CA ASP A 67 2.67 3.40 -3.91
C ASP A 67 3.01 2.23 -4.85
N THR A 68 3.94 1.36 -4.42
CA THR A 68 4.26 0.13 -5.15
C THR A 68 3.02 -0.73 -5.36
N GLY A 69 2.94 -1.41 -6.48
CA GLY A 69 1.85 -2.34 -6.79
C GLY A 69 1.79 -3.49 -5.78
N TYR A 70 0.62 -4.11 -5.66
CA TYR A 70 0.44 -5.27 -4.79
C TYR A 70 1.26 -6.47 -5.22
N MET A 71 1.51 -6.60 -6.52
CA MET A 71 2.23 -7.71 -7.14
C MET A 71 3.28 -7.19 -8.10
N GLY A 72 4.30 -8.00 -8.39
CA GLY A 72 5.32 -7.69 -9.37
C GLY A 72 6.32 -6.61 -8.96
N ASN A 73 6.37 -6.24 -7.70
CA ASN A 73 7.29 -5.24 -7.16
C ASN A 73 8.62 -5.82 -6.66
N MET A 74 8.74 -7.13 -6.57
CA MET A 74 9.97 -7.81 -6.17
C MET A 74 10.80 -8.19 -7.39
N ARG A 75 12.12 -8.06 -7.29
CA ARG A 75 13.02 -8.56 -8.33
C ARG A 75 12.97 -10.07 -8.41
N GLY A 76 12.95 -10.60 -9.63
CA GLY A 76 12.96 -12.02 -9.90
C GLY A 76 12.96 -12.29 -11.39
N PRO A 77 12.95 -13.56 -11.82
CA PRO A 77 12.95 -13.93 -13.24
C PRO A 77 11.82 -13.29 -14.05
N LEU A 78 10.64 -13.16 -13.42
CA LEU A 78 9.44 -12.56 -14.05
C LEU A 78 9.37 -11.04 -13.91
N ASN A 79 10.24 -10.45 -13.09
CA ASN A 79 10.28 -9.01 -12.85
C ASN A 79 11.69 -8.53 -12.53
N PRO A 80 12.60 -8.48 -13.53
CA PRO A 80 14.00 -8.12 -13.32
C PRO A 80 14.18 -6.67 -12.84
N MET A 81 13.22 -5.79 -13.13
CA MET A 81 13.24 -4.38 -12.70
C MET A 81 12.64 -4.19 -11.30
N GLY A 82 11.96 -5.19 -10.76
CA GLY A 82 11.35 -5.13 -9.43
C GLY A 82 10.25 -4.05 -9.35
N TRP A 83 10.27 -3.27 -8.27
CA TRP A 83 9.27 -2.23 -7.98
C TRP A 83 9.14 -1.14 -9.06
N LYS A 84 10.08 -1.02 -9.98
CA LYS A 84 10.04 -0.08 -11.09
C LYS A 84 8.95 -0.36 -12.12
N TYR A 85 8.31 -1.53 -12.10
CA TYR A 85 7.31 -1.88 -13.13
C TYR A 85 5.93 -1.29 -12.86
N TYR A 86 5.37 -1.53 -11.69
CA TYR A 86 3.98 -1.20 -11.43
C TYR A 86 3.82 -0.44 -10.13
N HIS A 87 3.03 0.62 -10.23
CA HIS A 87 2.56 1.38 -9.09
C HIS A 87 1.04 1.33 -9.04
N ARG A 88 0.49 1.38 -7.85
CA ARG A 88 -0.92 1.61 -7.62
C ARG A 88 -1.16 3.08 -7.36
N ILE A 89 -2.32 3.59 -7.78
CA ILE A 89 -2.77 4.94 -7.50
C ILE A 89 -4.18 4.81 -6.94
N VAL A 90 -4.41 5.37 -5.76
CA VAL A 90 -5.68 5.30 -5.05
C VAL A 90 -6.16 6.72 -4.80
N LYS A 91 -7.44 7.00 -5.06
CA LYS A 91 -8.05 8.29 -4.79
C LYS A 91 -8.64 8.29 -3.38
N ASN A 92 -8.30 9.30 -2.57
CA ASN A 92 -8.87 9.60 -1.25
C ASN A 92 -8.73 8.48 -0.21
N ASP A 93 -7.83 7.53 -0.43
CA ASP A 93 -7.56 6.42 0.48
C ASP A 93 -6.11 5.89 0.30
N LEU A 94 -5.68 4.96 1.16
CA LEU A 94 -4.42 4.22 1.03
C LEU A 94 -4.59 2.90 0.27
N GLN A 95 -5.79 2.37 0.20
CA GLN A 95 -6.13 1.08 -0.41
C GLN A 95 -7.33 1.23 -1.34
N HIS A 96 -7.41 0.38 -2.36
CA HIS A 96 -8.64 0.24 -3.12
C HIS A 96 -9.67 -0.49 -2.26
N THR A 97 -10.78 0.17 -1.99
CA THR A 97 -11.91 -0.37 -1.22
C THR A 97 -13.00 -0.94 -2.12
N GLU A 98 -12.96 -0.60 -3.42
CA GLU A 98 -13.92 -1.04 -4.40
C GLU A 98 -13.30 -1.97 -5.45
N LEU A 99 -14.09 -2.93 -5.93
CA LEU A 99 -13.71 -3.78 -7.05
C LEU A 99 -13.92 -3.01 -8.37
N ILE A 100 -12.85 -2.50 -8.93
CA ILE A 100 -12.88 -1.81 -10.21
C ILE A 100 -12.55 -2.82 -11.31
N LYS A 101 -13.49 -3.09 -12.20
CA LYS A 101 -13.27 -3.94 -13.37
C LYS A 101 -12.27 -3.25 -14.32
N ARG A 102 -11.13 -3.89 -14.54
CA ARG A 102 -10.06 -3.41 -15.42
C ARG A 102 -9.56 -4.55 -16.31
N PRO A 103 -8.91 -4.25 -17.43
CA PRO A 103 -8.19 -5.26 -18.21
C PRO A 103 -7.15 -5.98 -17.36
N ASP A 104 -7.00 -7.29 -17.58
CA ASP A 104 -6.06 -8.15 -16.85
C ASP A 104 -4.68 -8.29 -17.55
N ASP A 105 -4.43 -7.48 -18.57
CA ASP A 105 -3.23 -7.50 -19.40
C ASP A 105 -1.92 -7.41 -18.59
N ARG A 106 -1.90 -6.57 -17.55
CA ARG A 106 -0.74 -6.43 -16.65
C ARG A 106 -0.54 -7.66 -15.79
N PHE A 107 -1.64 -8.23 -15.29
CA PHE A 107 -1.59 -9.45 -14.48
C PHE A 107 -1.10 -10.64 -15.32
N ARG A 108 -1.59 -10.77 -16.55
CA ARG A 108 -1.12 -11.81 -17.49
C ARG A 108 0.38 -11.69 -17.79
N LYS A 109 0.89 -10.47 -17.97
CA LYS A 109 2.33 -10.22 -18.17
C LYS A 109 3.19 -10.63 -16.98
N LEU A 110 2.67 -10.61 -15.78
CA LEU A 110 3.39 -11.05 -14.58
C LEU A 110 3.44 -12.57 -14.45
N ALA A 111 2.63 -13.31 -15.22
CA ALA A 111 2.57 -14.77 -15.22
C ALA A 111 2.47 -15.39 -13.81
N ILE A 112 1.73 -14.72 -12.91
CA ILE A 112 1.56 -15.18 -11.53
C ILE A 112 0.58 -16.35 -11.52
N PRO A 113 0.98 -17.55 -11.02
CA PRO A 113 0.07 -18.68 -10.95
C PRO A 113 -1.03 -18.42 -9.93
N ILE A 114 -2.27 -18.64 -10.33
CA ILE A 114 -3.42 -18.65 -9.42
C ILE A 114 -3.73 -20.11 -9.09
N HIS A 115 -3.59 -20.46 -7.83
CA HIS A 115 -3.92 -21.79 -7.33
C HIS A 115 -5.34 -21.81 -6.76
N HIS A 116 -5.95 -23.00 -6.77
CA HIS A 116 -7.23 -23.18 -6.10
C HIS A 116 -7.10 -22.93 -4.59
N TRP A 117 -8.20 -22.49 -3.97
CA TRP A 117 -8.26 -22.31 -2.53
C TRP A 117 -7.95 -23.62 -1.81
N LYS A 118 -7.03 -23.59 -0.87
CA LYS A 118 -6.79 -24.71 0.04
C LYS A 118 -8.01 -24.85 0.98
N LYS A 119 -8.59 -26.04 1.05
CA LYS A 119 -9.62 -26.39 2.02
C LYS A 119 -8.95 -27.02 3.24
N GLY A 120 -9.42 -26.71 4.44
CA GLY A 120 -8.95 -27.37 5.67
C GLY A 120 -7.69 -26.79 6.30
N GLY A 121 -7.42 -25.49 6.15
CA GLY A 121 -6.38 -24.80 6.91
C GLY A 121 -6.56 -25.02 8.43
N ARG A 122 -5.48 -25.34 9.14
CA ARG A 122 -5.49 -25.66 10.59
C ARG A 122 -5.47 -24.43 11.47
N LYS A 123 -4.92 -23.30 10.98
CA LYS A 123 -4.77 -22.03 11.70
C LYS A 123 -5.19 -20.84 10.84
N ILE A 124 -5.39 -19.70 11.45
CA ILE A 124 -5.62 -18.41 10.80
C ILE A 124 -4.40 -17.54 11.03
N LEU A 125 -3.84 -17.02 9.95
CA LEU A 125 -2.68 -16.15 10.00
C LEU A 125 -3.08 -14.69 9.80
N ILE A 126 -2.78 -13.82 10.76
CA ILE A 126 -2.92 -12.38 10.64
C ILE A 126 -1.56 -11.79 10.30
N ALA A 127 -1.39 -11.27 9.07
CA ALA A 127 -0.22 -10.48 8.72
C ALA A 127 -0.31 -9.11 9.39
N LYS A 128 0.51 -8.86 10.41
CA LYS A 128 0.52 -7.60 11.16
C LYS A 128 0.75 -6.41 10.22
N PRO A 129 -0.17 -5.44 10.18
CA PRO A 129 0.02 -4.23 9.38
C PRO A 129 1.12 -3.32 9.95
N ASP A 130 1.60 -2.38 9.14
CA ASP A 130 2.51 -1.33 9.60
C ASP A 130 1.73 -0.27 10.40
N GLU A 131 2.38 0.36 11.39
CA GLU A 131 1.76 1.42 12.20
C GLU A 131 1.37 2.67 11.40
N LYS A 132 2.07 2.98 10.30
CA LYS A 132 1.81 4.19 9.53
C LYS A 132 0.42 4.22 8.88
N PRO A 133 -0.05 3.14 8.23
CA PRO A 133 -1.45 3.06 7.79
C PRO A 133 -2.44 3.17 8.95
N MET A 134 -2.15 2.54 10.09
CA MET A 134 -3.02 2.63 11.27
C MET A 134 -3.17 4.09 11.74
N LYS A 135 -2.06 4.82 11.84
CA LYS A 135 -2.06 6.25 12.20
C LYS A 135 -2.84 7.11 11.19
N PHE A 136 -2.82 6.77 9.92
CA PHE A 136 -3.64 7.46 8.93
C PHE A 136 -5.14 7.31 9.23
N TYR A 137 -5.59 6.09 9.50
CA TYR A 137 -6.98 5.81 9.85
C TYR A 137 -7.36 6.21 11.29
N GLY A 138 -6.41 6.66 12.10
CA GLY A 138 -6.66 7.00 13.51
C GLY A 138 -6.86 5.77 14.40
N LEU A 139 -6.31 4.62 14.00
CA LEU A 139 -6.40 3.36 14.73
C LEU A 139 -5.12 3.08 15.51
N GLU A 140 -5.27 2.58 16.73
CA GLU A 140 -4.16 2.01 17.49
C GLU A 140 -3.96 0.54 17.08
N LEU A 141 -2.73 0.20 16.68
CA LEU A 141 -2.41 -1.12 16.13
C LEU A 141 -2.74 -2.25 17.12
N LYS A 142 -2.48 -2.05 18.40
CA LYS A 142 -2.74 -3.06 19.45
C LYS A 142 -4.23 -3.34 19.57
N ASP A 143 -5.04 -2.31 19.60
CA ASP A 143 -6.49 -2.42 19.76
C ASP A 143 -7.11 -3.07 18.52
N TRP A 144 -6.69 -2.64 17.33
CA TRP A 144 -7.12 -3.24 16.07
C TRP A 144 -6.78 -4.74 15.99
N LEU A 145 -5.59 -5.14 16.43
CA LEU A 145 -5.21 -6.56 16.47
C LEU A 145 -6.08 -7.35 17.43
N GLN A 146 -6.32 -6.81 18.63
CA GLN A 146 -7.16 -7.46 19.62
C GLN A 146 -8.61 -7.64 19.12
N GLU A 147 -9.21 -6.57 18.60
CA GLU A 147 -10.56 -6.60 18.03
C GLU A 147 -10.67 -7.58 16.86
N THR A 148 -9.63 -7.65 16.01
CA THR A 148 -9.59 -8.58 14.88
C THR A 148 -9.56 -10.03 15.36
N VAL A 149 -8.71 -10.35 16.34
CA VAL A 149 -8.63 -11.69 16.94
C VAL A 149 -9.97 -12.07 17.60
N ASP A 150 -10.54 -11.17 18.38
CA ASP A 150 -11.81 -11.41 19.07
C ASP A 150 -12.97 -11.61 18.09
N THR A 151 -12.95 -10.86 16.98
CA THR A 151 -13.94 -11.04 15.92
C THR A 151 -13.79 -12.40 15.23
N ILE A 152 -12.57 -12.81 14.90
CA ILE A 152 -12.31 -14.12 14.29
C ILE A 152 -12.80 -15.26 15.20
N LYS A 153 -12.50 -15.18 16.50
CA LYS A 153 -12.89 -16.19 17.49
C LYS A 153 -14.39 -16.39 17.64
N LYS A 154 -15.20 -15.42 17.23
CA LYS A 154 -16.68 -15.59 17.19
C LYS A 154 -17.16 -16.56 16.11
N TYR A 155 -16.32 -16.83 15.11
CA TYR A 155 -16.67 -17.63 13.93
C TYR A 155 -15.92 -18.96 13.83
N THR A 156 -14.84 -19.14 14.60
CA THR A 156 -14.02 -20.34 14.52
C THR A 156 -13.15 -20.54 15.75
N ASP A 157 -12.92 -21.80 16.10
CA ASP A 157 -12.02 -22.21 17.20
C ASP A 157 -10.57 -22.46 16.72
N ARG A 158 -10.29 -22.19 15.44
CA ARG A 158 -8.94 -22.36 14.89
C ARG A 158 -7.96 -21.45 15.62
N PRO A 159 -6.73 -21.90 15.89
CA PRO A 159 -5.68 -21.03 16.42
C PRO A 159 -5.43 -19.84 15.51
N VAL A 160 -5.29 -18.65 16.13
CA VAL A 160 -4.96 -17.41 15.43
C VAL A 160 -3.51 -17.07 15.74
N GLU A 161 -2.70 -16.95 14.71
CA GLU A 161 -1.31 -16.57 14.78
C GLU A 161 -1.12 -15.16 14.20
N ILE A 162 -0.43 -14.28 14.92
CA ILE A 162 -0.07 -12.95 14.43
C ILE A 162 1.36 -13.00 13.92
N ARG A 163 1.52 -12.84 12.61
CA ARG A 163 2.83 -12.81 11.98
C ARG A 163 3.39 -11.41 11.96
N GLU A 164 4.53 -11.23 12.65
CA GLU A 164 5.28 -9.99 12.64
C GLU A 164 5.89 -9.70 11.26
N ARG A 165 5.93 -8.41 10.90
CA ARG A 165 6.65 -7.97 9.71
C ARG A 165 8.16 -8.03 9.97
N VAL A 166 8.87 -8.79 9.19
CA VAL A 166 10.34 -8.85 9.22
C VAL A 166 10.91 -7.52 8.70
N LYS A 167 11.59 -6.77 9.57
CA LYS A 167 12.09 -5.41 9.29
C LYS A 167 13.44 -5.40 8.57
N SER A 168 14.28 -6.40 8.76
CA SER A 168 15.63 -6.44 8.18
C SER A 168 15.83 -7.65 7.27
N ARG A 169 16.84 -7.54 6.38
CA ARG A 169 17.21 -8.64 5.47
C ARG A 169 17.85 -9.80 6.26
N LEU A 170 18.53 -9.53 7.34
CA LEU A 170 19.13 -10.50 8.25
C LEU A 170 18.04 -11.30 9.00
N GLU A 171 17.01 -10.62 9.50
CA GLU A 171 15.89 -11.29 10.20
C GLU A 171 15.08 -12.19 9.26
N ARG A 172 15.09 -11.92 7.93
CA ARG A 172 14.41 -12.77 6.93
C ARG A 172 15.07 -14.12 6.75
N THR A 173 16.34 -14.28 7.13
CA THR A 173 17.04 -15.57 7.06
C THR A 173 16.83 -16.42 8.31
N VAL A 174 16.37 -15.81 9.40
CA VAL A 174 16.17 -16.49 10.72
C VAL A 174 14.69 -16.84 10.94
N ASN A 175 13.76 -16.05 10.38
CA ASN A 175 12.32 -16.28 10.53
C ASN A 175 11.77 -17.11 9.37
N SER A 176 10.79 -17.95 9.67
CA SER A 176 10.08 -18.75 8.67
C SER A 176 9.58 -17.91 7.49
N THR A 177 9.69 -18.41 6.30
CA THR A 177 9.08 -17.79 5.12
C THR A 177 7.56 -17.84 5.25
N LEU A 178 6.85 -17.02 4.48
CA LEU A 178 5.38 -17.09 4.44
C LEU A 178 4.90 -18.48 4.04
N LYS A 179 5.67 -19.19 3.19
CA LYS A 179 5.37 -20.54 2.76
C LYS A 179 5.40 -21.51 3.95
N GLU A 180 6.48 -21.48 4.74
CA GLU A 180 6.61 -22.33 5.94
C GLU A 180 5.49 -22.06 6.95
N ALA A 181 5.15 -20.77 7.18
CA ALA A 181 4.06 -20.38 8.07
C ALA A 181 2.66 -20.80 7.57
N LEU A 182 2.50 -21.12 6.28
CA LEU A 182 1.24 -21.58 5.69
C LEU A 182 1.19 -23.10 5.50
N ASP A 183 2.32 -23.80 5.57
CA ASP A 183 2.41 -25.25 5.39
C ASP A 183 2.25 -26.01 6.72
N ASP A 184 2.35 -25.32 7.88
CA ASP A 184 1.97 -25.80 9.21
C ASP A 184 0.46 -25.68 9.45
#